data_02d4fdb13672e676bc0462491f748bc9
#
_entry.id   02d4fdb13672e676bc0462491f748bc9
#
_cell.length_a   1.000
_cell.length_b   1.000
_cell.length_c   1.000
_cell.angle_alpha   90.00
_cell.angle_beta   90.00
_cell.angle_gamma   90.00
#
_symmetry.space_group_name_H-M   'P 1'
#
loop_
_entity.id
_entity.type
_entity.pdbx_description
1 polymer ?
#
loop_
_entity_poly.entity_id
_entity_poly.type
_entity_poly.pdbx_seq_one_letter_code
_entity_poly.pdbx_strand_id
1 'polypeptide(L)'
;FPYTTLFRSYGQEVPIAGVAGDQQAALFGQACFERGDVKNTYGTGGFMLMNTGDKAVKSESGLLTTIAYGIDGKVNYALEGSIFVSGSAIQWLRDGLRMINSAPQSESYATRVDSTEGVYVVPAFVGLGTPYWDSEARGAIFGLTRGTEKEHFIRATLESLCYQTRDVMEAMSKDSGIDVQSLRVDGGAVKNNFIMQFQADIVNTSVERPEIQET
;
A
#
# COMPACT_ATOMS: atom_id res chain seq x y z
N PHE A 1 -26.73 0.06 -6.63
CA PHE A 1 -27.76 -0.78 -7.30
C PHE A 1 -29.14 -0.28 -6.87
N PRO A 2 -29.72 0.75 -7.54
CA PRO A 2 -30.90 1.43 -7.02
C PRO A 2 -32.22 0.64 -7.16
N TYR A 3 -32.20 -0.50 -7.82
CA TYR A 3 -33.44 -1.19 -8.17
C TYR A 3 -33.50 -2.69 -7.82
N THR A 4 -32.45 -3.26 -7.21
CA THR A 4 -32.42 -4.68 -6.89
C THR A 4 -31.79 -4.92 -5.53
N THR A 5 -32.63 -5.18 -4.56
CA THR A 5 -32.20 -5.66 -3.24
C THR A 5 -32.10 -7.18 -3.17
N LEU A 6 -32.43 -7.87 -4.27
CA LEU A 6 -32.48 -9.31 -4.37
C LEU A 6 -31.77 -9.81 -5.64
N PHE A 7 -31.03 -10.87 -5.52
CA PHE A 7 -30.40 -11.60 -6.60
C PHE A 7 -30.96 -13.01 -6.65
N ARG A 8 -31.17 -13.56 -7.85
CA ARG A 8 -31.63 -14.96 -8.01
C ARG A 8 -30.44 -15.88 -8.25
N SER A 9 -30.19 -16.77 -7.33
CA SER A 9 -29.18 -17.81 -7.44
C SER A 9 -29.80 -19.15 -7.11
N TYR A 10 -29.52 -20.17 -7.93
CA TYR A 10 -30.04 -21.52 -7.75
C TYR A 10 -31.59 -21.59 -7.64
N GLY A 11 -32.31 -20.70 -8.35
CA GLY A 11 -33.77 -20.64 -8.36
C GLY A 11 -34.40 -19.97 -7.13
N GLN A 12 -33.63 -19.46 -6.21
CA GLN A 12 -34.10 -18.73 -5.01
C GLN A 12 -33.67 -17.27 -5.03
N GLU A 13 -34.44 -16.43 -4.35
CA GLU A 13 -34.10 -15.03 -4.14
C GLU A 13 -33.12 -14.92 -2.94
N VAL A 14 -31.99 -14.27 -3.18
CA VAL A 14 -30.97 -14.02 -2.14
C VAL A 14 -30.86 -12.51 -1.96
N PRO A 15 -30.99 -11.99 -0.71
CA PRO A 15 -30.86 -10.57 -0.47
C PRO A 15 -29.43 -10.09 -0.70
N ILE A 16 -29.27 -8.92 -1.35
CA ILE A 16 -28.00 -8.20 -1.37
C ILE A 16 -27.92 -7.40 -0.06
N ALA A 17 -27.17 -7.94 0.91
CA ALA A 17 -27.10 -7.38 2.26
C ALA A 17 -25.96 -6.37 2.45
N GLY A 18 -25.01 -6.33 1.52
CA GLY A 18 -23.90 -5.39 1.58
C GLY A 18 -23.24 -5.22 0.22
N VAL A 19 -22.64 -4.05 0.00
CA VAL A 19 -21.84 -3.72 -1.18
C VAL A 19 -20.64 -2.92 -0.71
N ALA A 20 -19.43 -3.35 -1.09
CA ALA A 20 -18.20 -2.62 -0.80
C ALA A 20 -17.22 -2.79 -1.96
N GLY A 21 -16.40 -1.78 -2.24
CA GLY A 21 -15.20 -1.94 -3.04
C GLY A 21 -14.16 -2.76 -2.25
N ASP A 22 -13.23 -3.39 -2.94
CA ASP A 22 -12.18 -4.22 -2.32
C ASP A 22 -11.36 -3.46 -1.27
N GLN A 23 -10.96 -2.22 -1.59
CA GLN A 23 -10.17 -1.40 -0.69
C GLN A 23 -10.97 -0.91 0.53
N GLN A 24 -12.26 -0.62 0.36
CA GLN A 24 -13.17 -0.28 1.46
C GLN A 24 -13.46 -1.51 2.34
N ALA A 25 -13.61 -2.68 1.72
CA ALA A 25 -13.75 -3.94 2.45
C ALA A 25 -12.50 -4.25 3.28
N ALA A 26 -11.30 -4.04 2.72
CA ALA A 26 -10.04 -4.19 3.44
C ALA A 26 -9.90 -3.19 4.61
N LEU A 27 -10.27 -1.92 4.40
CA LEU A 27 -10.29 -0.90 5.48
C LEU A 27 -11.18 -1.33 6.65
N PHE A 28 -12.37 -1.85 6.32
CA PHE A 28 -13.32 -2.36 7.31
C PHE A 28 -12.82 -3.64 7.98
N GLY A 29 -12.28 -4.60 7.19
CA GLY A 29 -11.73 -5.85 7.67
C GLY A 29 -10.51 -5.67 8.59
N GLN A 30 -9.72 -4.63 8.36
CA GLN A 30 -8.62 -4.20 9.23
C GLN A 30 -9.09 -3.43 10.46
N ALA A 31 -10.40 -3.34 10.70
CA ALA A 31 -11.01 -2.61 11.82
C ALA A 31 -10.57 -1.14 11.91
N CYS A 32 -10.39 -0.47 10.75
CA CYS A 32 -10.07 0.95 10.70
C CYS A 32 -11.33 1.80 10.92
N PHE A 33 -11.86 1.78 12.15
CA PHE A 33 -13.14 2.42 12.49
C PHE A 33 -12.99 3.82 13.07
N GLU A 34 -11.83 4.12 13.62
CA GLU A 34 -11.58 5.42 14.22
C GLU A 34 -10.99 6.40 13.20
N ARG A 35 -11.25 7.68 13.42
CA ARG A 35 -10.67 8.74 12.62
C ARG A 35 -9.14 8.74 12.79
N GLY A 36 -8.41 8.61 11.67
CA GLY A 36 -6.95 8.51 11.63
C GLY A 36 -6.43 7.08 11.56
N ASP A 37 -7.30 6.07 11.63
CA ASP A 37 -6.91 4.70 11.31
C ASP A 37 -6.50 4.59 9.84
N VAL A 38 -5.36 3.95 9.59
CA VAL A 38 -4.79 3.79 8.25
C VAL A 38 -4.52 2.33 7.97
N LYS A 39 -4.87 1.90 6.77
CA LYS A 39 -4.43 0.60 6.24
C LYS A 39 -3.64 0.76 4.96
N ASN A 40 -2.72 -0.15 4.68
CA ASN A 40 -2.06 -0.29 3.38
C ASN A 40 -2.07 -1.73 2.91
N THR A 41 -2.68 -1.99 1.75
CA THR A 41 -2.66 -3.31 1.10
C THR A 41 -1.49 -3.38 0.13
N TYR A 42 -0.51 -4.26 0.39
CA TYR A 42 0.65 -4.51 -0.46
C TYR A 42 0.37 -5.65 -1.45
N GLY A 43 -0.35 -5.32 -2.51
CA GLY A 43 -0.61 -6.22 -3.66
C GLY A 43 0.39 -6.01 -4.80
N THR A 44 -0.05 -6.14 -6.05
CA THR A 44 0.72 -5.76 -7.25
C THR A 44 1.14 -4.29 -7.17
N GLY A 45 0.19 -3.40 -6.91
CA GLY A 45 0.39 -2.05 -6.40
C GLY A 45 0.19 -2.00 -4.89
N GLY A 46 0.22 -0.79 -4.33
CA GLY A 46 -0.13 -0.50 -2.95
C GLY A 46 -1.35 0.42 -2.90
N PHE A 47 -2.28 0.13 -1.99
CA PHE A 47 -3.48 0.95 -1.80
C PHE A 47 -3.64 1.30 -0.33
N MET A 48 -3.47 2.58 -0.06
CA MET A 48 -3.55 3.12 1.29
C MET A 48 -4.84 3.90 1.48
N LEU A 49 -5.57 3.61 2.57
CA LEU A 49 -6.77 4.36 2.97
C LEU A 49 -6.63 4.82 4.41
N MET A 50 -6.98 6.08 4.64
CA MET A 50 -7.09 6.69 5.97
C MET A 50 -8.56 7.05 6.25
N ASN A 51 -9.13 6.55 7.33
CA ASN A 51 -10.45 6.94 7.78
C ASN A 51 -10.42 8.41 8.28
N THR A 52 -11.23 9.28 7.68
CA THR A 52 -11.33 10.70 8.04
C THR A 52 -12.59 11.01 8.88
N GLY A 53 -13.36 9.97 9.26
CA GLY A 53 -14.60 10.10 10.01
C GLY A 53 -15.75 10.64 9.16
N ASP A 54 -16.57 11.49 9.73
CA ASP A 54 -17.77 12.07 9.12
C ASP A 54 -17.49 13.23 8.13
N LYS A 55 -16.21 13.55 7.91
CA LYS A 55 -15.79 14.66 7.05
C LYS A 55 -15.12 14.16 5.78
N ALA A 56 -15.70 14.53 4.63
CA ALA A 56 -15.03 14.38 3.34
C ALA A 56 -13.90 15.42 3.23
N VAL A 57 -12.66 14.99 3.43
CA VAL A 57 -11.48 15.87 3.31
C VAL A 57 -11.15 16.07 1.85
N LYS A 58 -11.14 17.30 1.38
CA LYS A 58 -10.64 17.63 0.04
C LYS A 58 -9.11 17.63 0.06
N SER A 59 -8.51 16.75 -0.71
CA SER A 59 -7.05 16.69 -0.82
C SER A 59 -6.51 17.80 -1.73
N GLU A 60 -5.37 18.37 -1.32
CA GLU A 60 -4.53 19.28 -2.11
C GLU A 60 -3.21 18.61 -2.51
N SER A 61 -2.93 17.42 -1.97
CA SER A 61 -1.70 16.65 -2.19
C SER A 61 -1.91 15.46 -3.14
N GLY A 62 -2.98 15.46 -3.94
CA GLY A 62 -3.22 14.43 -4.97
C GLY A 62 -3.84 13.13 -4.45
N LEU A 63 -4.38 13.11 -3.23
CA LEU A 63 -5.15 11.97 -2.73
C LEU A 63 -6.59 11.98 -3.27
N LEU A 64 -7.22 10.83 -3.32
CA LEU A 64 -8.64 10.71 -3.63
C LEU A 64 -9.45 10.76 -2.34
N THR A 65 -10.62 11.42 -2.40
CA THR A 65 -11.61 11.37 -1.32
C THR A 65 -12.68 10.36 -1.69
N THR A 66 -12.92 9.40 -0.83
CA THR A 66 -13.90 8.34 -1.08
C THR A 66 -14.78 8.09 0.15
N ILE A 67 -15.86 7.33 -0.03
CA ILE A 67 -16.64 6.80 1.08
C ILE A 67 -15.88 5.59 1.64
N ALA A 68 -15.61 5.59 2.94
CA ALA A 68 -15.02 4.45 3.62
C ALA A 68 -16.06 3.34 3.82
N TYR A 69 -17.13 3.65 4.55
CA TYR A 69 -18.26 2.75 4.77
C TYR A 69 -19.48 3.53 5.27
N GLY A 70 -20.65 2.90 5.18
CA GLY A 70 -21.90 3.42 5.74
C GLY A 70 -22.58 2.36 6.62
N ILE A 71 -22.88 2.71 7.87
CA ILE A 71 -23.57 1.85 8.84
C ILE A 71 -24.67 2.67 9.51
N ASP A 72 -25.87 2.12 9.59
CA ASP A 72 -27.04 2.74 10.25
C ASP A 72 -27.31 4.19 9.79
N GLY A 73 -27.14 4.45 8.49
CA GLY A 73 -27.34 5.76 7.89
C GLY A 73 -26.23 6.78 8.17
N LYS A 74 -25.18 6.39 8.88
CA LYS A 74 -23.98 7.23 9.07
C LYS A 74 -22.91 6.85 8.06
N VAL A 75 -22.32 7.85 7.42
CA VAL A 75 -21.26 7.68 6.42
C VAL A 75 -19.94 8.14 7.00
N ASN A 76 -18.92 7.29 6.87
CA ASN A 76 -17.53 7.65 7.09
C ASN A 76 -16.82 7.81 5.75
N TYR A 77 -15.89 8.75 5.68
CA TYR A 77 -15.08 9.05 4.51
C TYR A 77 -13.65 8.58 4.71
N ALA A 78 -12.93 8.46 3.62
CA ALA A 78 -11.51 8.16 3.63
C ALA A 78 -10.75 9.01 2.60
N LEU A 79 -9.48 9.27 2.90
CA LEU A 79 -8.47 9.63 1.91
C LEU A 79 -7.86 8.35 1.36
N GLU A 80 -7.67 8.29 0.06
CA GLU A 80 -7.08 7.14 -0.64
C GLU A 80 -5.86 7.57 -1.45
N GLY A 81 -4.77 6.81 -1.32
CA GLY A 81 -3.57 6.95 -2.12
C GLY A 81 -3.23 5.64 -2.82
N SER A 82 -2.89 5.74 -4.11
CA SER A 82 -2.56 4.60 -4.97
C SER A 82 -1.09 4.61 -5.34
N ILE A 83 -0.39 3.52 -5.04
CA ILE A 83 0.99 3.25 -5.43
C ILE A 83 0.95 2.21 -6.55
N PHE A 84 1.39 2.57 -7.75
CA PHE A 84 1.22 1.71 -8.93
C PHE A 84 2.11 0.47 -8.92
N VAL A 85 3.26 0.56 -8.28
CA VAL A 85 4.24 -0.53 -8.22
C VAL A 85 4.62 -0.82 -6.77
N SER A 86 4.22 -1.99 -6.28
CA SER A 86 4.55 -2.52 -4.95
C SER A 86 5.08 -3.95 -5.10
N GLY A 87 4.31 -4.96 -4.81
CA GLY A 87 4.72 -6.37 -4.97
C GLY A 87 5.18 -6.74 -6.38
N SER A 88 4.72 -6.00 -7.41
CA SER A 88 5.21 -6.14 -8.78
C SER A 88 6.70 -5.83 -8.93
N ALA A 89 7.31 -4.99 -8.08
CA ALA A 89 8.75 -4.78 -8.07
C ALA A 89 9.50 -6.05 -7.62
N ILE A 90 8.98 -6.78 -6.64
CA ILE A 90 9.54 -8.07 -6.20
C ILE A 90 9.37 -9.13 -7.29
N GLN A 91 8.21 -9.14 -7.97
CA GLN A 91 7.99 -10.02 -9.12
C GLN A 91 8.98 -9.70 -10.26
N TRP A 92 9.25 -8.42 -10.51
CA TRP A 92 10.23 -8.00 -11.51
C TRP A 92 11.65 -8.46 -11.17
N LEU A 93 12.07 -8.39 -9.90
CA LEU A 93 13.35 -8.98 -9.46
C LEU A 93 13.42 -10.48 -9.75
N ARG A 94 12.29 -11.21 -9.62
CA ARG A 94 12.20 -12.65 -9.84
C ARG A 94 12.11 -13.00 -11.33
N ASP A 95 11.12 -12.44 -12.01
CA ASP A 95 10.71 -12.89 -13.35
C ASP A 95 11.43 -12.12 -14.46
N GLY A 96 11.63 -10.82 -14.27
CA GLY A 96 12.28 -9.93 -15.22
C GLY A 96 13.80 -10.00 -15.14
N LEU A 97 14.36 -9.70 -13.97
CA LEU A 97 15.82 -9.66 -13.77
C LEU A 97 16.42 -11.01 -13.36
N ARG A 98 15.61 -11.95 -12.88
CA ARG A 98 16.05 -13.28 -12.41
C ARG A 98 17.13 -13.21 -11.33
N MET A 99 17.08 -12.17 -10.50
CA MET A 99 17.99 -11.97 -9.38
C MET A 99 17.64 -12.84 -8.17
N ILE A 100 16.37 -13.22 -8.07
CA ILE A 100 15.83 -14.12 -7.04
C ILE A 100 14.99 -15.21 -7.70
N ASN A 101 14.82 -16.36 -7.04
CA ASN A 101 13.99 -17.46 -7.54
C ASN A 101 12.61 -17.49 -6.90
N SER A 102 12.43 -16.81 -5.77
CA SER A 102 11.14 -16.69 -5.05
C SER A 102 11.08 -15.39 -4.28
N ALA A 103 9.88 -14.89 -4.01
CA ALA A 103 9.70 -13.63 -3.28
C ALA A 103 10.36 -13.61 -1.88
N PRO A 104 10.32 -14.69 -1.06
CA PRO A 104 11.01 -14.71 0.23
C PRO A 104 12.53 -14.53 0.14
N GLN A 105 13.16 -14.91 -0.98
CA GLN A 105 14.60 -14.71 -1.14
C GLN A 105 14.98 -13.23 -1.16
N SER A 106 14.07 -12.32 -1.49
CA SER A 106 14.35 -10.88 -1.47
C SER A 106 14.73 -10.41 -0.06
N GLU A 107 14.03 -10.88 0.98
CA GLU A 107 14.40 -10.63 2.38
C GLU A 107 15.79 -11.18 2.70
N SER A 108 16.04 -12.44 2.33
CA SER A 108 17.31 -13.10 2.62
C SER A 108 18.51 -12.39 1.96
N TYR A 109 18.33 -11.78 0.81
CA TYR A 109 19.39 -11.00 0.16
C TYR A 109 19.51 -9.60 0.76
N ALA A 110 18.40 -8.90 1.00
CA ALA A 110 18.40 -7.55 1.55
C ALA A 110 19.07 -7.47 2.94
N THR A 111 18.96 -8.53 3.74
CA THR A 111 19.55 -8.62 5.09
C THR A 111 21.02 -9.03 5.13
N ARG A 112 21.65 -9.30 3.97
CA ARG A 112 23.10 -9.61 3.91
C ARG A 112 23.98 -8.38 3.88
N VAL A 113 23.42 -7.23 3.62
CA VAL A 113 24.11 -5.95 3.53
C VAL A 113 23.49 -4.97 4.52
N ASP A 114 24.32 -4.12 5.11
CA ASP A 114 23.86 -3.18 6.14
C ASP A 114 23.17 -1.96 5.56
N SER A 115 23.47 -1.62 4.30
CA SER A 115 22.92 -0.46 3.60
C SER A 115 22.73 -0.76 2.10
N THR A 116 22.14 0.17 1.35
CA THR A 116 22.10 0.11 -0.11
C THR A 116 23.38 0.67 -0.77
N GLU A 117 24.33 1.13 0.02
CA GLU A 117 25.54 1.85 -0.44
C GLU A 117 25.23 3.02 -1.40
N GLY A 118 24.10 3.71 -1.14
CA GLY A 118 23.64 4.83 -1.95
C GLY A 118 22.91 4.45 -3.23
N VAL A 119 22.59 3.16 -3.44
CA VAL A 119 21.74 2.72 -4.55
C VAL A 119 20.28 3.05 -4.21
N TYR A 120 19.59 3.68 -5.14
CA TYR A 120 18.15 3.95 -5.08
C TYR A 120 17.46 3.42 -6.33
N VAL A 121 16.29 2.83 -6.14
CA VAL A 121 15.42 2.36 -7.22
C VAL A 121 14.13 3.17 -7.20
N VAL A 122 13.77 3.74 -8.33
CA VAL A 122 12.45 4.34 -8.57
C VAL A 122 11.65 3.36 -9.43
N PRO A 123 10.67 2.63 -8.86
CA PRO A 123 9.99 1.55 -9.59
C PRO A 123 8.78 2.07 -10.38
N ALA A 124 8.96 3.15 -11.16
CA ALA A 124 7.90 3.76 -11.97
C ALA A 124 7.64 2.99 -13.28
N PHE A 125 7.44 1.66 -13.22
CA PHE A 125 7.32 0.82 -14.42
C PHE A 125 6.09 1.15 -15.27
N VAL A 126 5.03 1.65 -14.63
CA VAL A 126 3.76 2.06 -15.26
C VAL A 126 3.38 3.50 -14.87
N GLY A 127 4.37 4.33 -14.60
CA GLY A 127 4.21 5.67 -14.06
C GLY A 127 4.24 5.70 -12.54
N LEU A 128 4.04 6.89 -11.99
CA LEU A 128 3.92 7.16 -10.57
C LEU A 128 2.47 7.50 -10.22
N GLY A 129 1.95 6.89 -9.17
CA GLY A 129 0.64 7.22 -8.59
C GLY A 129 0.71 8.39 -7.62
N THR A 130 -0.03 8.32 -6.53
CA THR A 130 -0.09 9.33 -5.48
C THR A 130 1.28 9.54 -4.83
N PRO A 131 1.71 10.78 -4.57
CA PRO A 131 1.02 12.05 -4.84
C PRO A 131 1.33 12.67 -6.22
N TYR A 132 2.15 12.03 -7.04
CA TYR A 132 2.76 12.60 -8.24
C TYR A 132 1.84 12.58 -9.47
N TRP A 133 1.08 11.50 -9.66
CA TRP A 133 0.19 11.28 -10.81
C TRP A 133 0.86 11.51 -12.17
N ASP A 134 2.10 10.99 -12.30
CA ASP A 134 2.89 11.08 -13.52
C ASP A 134 2.87 9.74 -14.28
N SER A 135 2.02 9.64 -15.31
CA SER A 135 1.89 8.46 -16.15
C SER A 135 3.10 8.25 -17.09
N GLU A 136 3.89 9.29 -17.32
CA GLU A 136 5.05 9.26 -18.23
C GLU A 136 6.35 8.91 -17.50
N ALA A 137 6.38 9.00 -16.17
CA ALA A 137 7.52 8.57 -15.37
C ALA A 137 7.87 7.11 -15.67
N ARG A 138 9.17 6.81 -15.71
CA ARG A 138 9.68 5.44 -15.89
C ARG A 138 10.68 5.11 -14.80
N GLY A 139 10.84 3.81 -14.58
CA GLY A 139 11.77 3.29 -13.59
C GLY A 139 13.19 3.78 -13.82
N ALA A 140 13.88 4.10 -12.71
CA ALA A 140 15.26 4.56 -12.73
C ALA A 140 16.06 3.94 -11.59
N ILE A 141 17.36 3.84 -11.77
CA ILE A 141 18.30 3.36 -10.74
C ILE A 141 19.41 4.39 -10.63
N PHE A 142 19.72 4.79 -9.40
CA PHE A 142 20.73 5.79 -9.11
C PHE A 142 21.78 5.21 -8.15
N GLY A 143 22.96 5.83 -8.10
CA GLY A 143 24.00 5.52 -7.12
C GLY A 143 24.83 4.28 -7.40
N LEU A 144 24.76 3.69 -8.60
CA LEU A 144 25.56 2.52 -8.96
C LEU A 144 27.05 2.85 -8.96
N THR A 145 27.84 2.00 -8.30
CA THR A 145 29.29 2.03 -8.30
C THR A 145 29.85 0.66 -8.71
N ARG A 146 31.17 0.55 -8.88
CA ARG A 146 31.82 -0.75 -9.14
C ARG A 146 31.64 -1.73 -7.98
N GLY A 147 31.43 -1.25 -6.77
CA GLY A 147 31.18 -2.06 -5.57
C GLY A 147 29.74 -2.49 -5.38
N THR A 148 28.81 -2.03 -6.24
CA THR A 148 27.41 -2.40 -6.13
C THR A 148 27.22 -3.87 -6.46
N GLU A 149 26.67 -4.62 -5.52
CA GLU A 149 26.31 -6.03 -5.68
C GLU A 149 24.78 -6.19 -5.80
N LYS A 150 24.34 -7.38 -6.16
CA LYS A 150 22.90 -7.65 -6.34
C LYS A 150 22.12 -7.49 -5.04
N GLU A 151 22.73 -7.74 -3.89
CA GLU A 151 22.18 -7.55 -2.56
C GLU A 151 21.77 -6.10 -2.32
N HIS A 152 22.63 -5.15 -2.66
CA HIS A 152 22.36 -3.72 -2.57
C HIS A 152 21.18 -3.33 -3.47
N PHE A 153 21.13 -3.89 -4.69
CA PHE A 153 20.06 -3.64 -5.63
C PHE A 153 18.71 -4.19 -5.15
N ILE A 154 18.70 -5.44 -4.64
CA ILE A 154 17.48 -6.04 -4.09
C ILE A 154 17.00 -5.26 -2.88
N ARG A 155 17.90 -4.89 -1.95
CA ARG A 155 17.57 -4.09 -0.79
C ARG A 155 16.98 -2.74 -1.20
N ALA A 156 17.61 -2.01 -2.12
CA ALA A 156 17.11 -0.73 -2.63
C ALA A 156 15.72 -0.86 -3.27
N THR A 157 15.44 -1.98 -3.93
CA THR A 157 14.10 -2.25 -4.48
C THR A 157 13.08 -2.44 -3.37
N LEU A 158 13.39 -3.16 -2.29
CA LEU A 158 12.47 -3.31 -1.15
C LEU A 158 12.27 -1.99 -0.41
N GLU A 159 13.34 -1.22 -0.18
CA GLU A 159 13.26 0.10 0.45
C GLU A 159 12.40 1.08 -0.36
N SER A 160 12.42 0.98 -1.71
CA SER A 160 11.62 1.85 -2.58
C SER A 160 10.10 1.73 -2.36
N LEU A 161 9.62 0.56 -1.93
CA LEU A 161 8.22 0.34 -1.58
C LEU A 161 7.85 1.15 -0.33
N CYS A 162 8.76 1.19 0.63
CA CYS A 162 8.57 1.91 1.89
C CYS A 162 8.65 3.42 1.70
N TYR A 163 9.53 3.90 0.80
CA TYR A 163 9.59 5.33 0.45
C TYR A 163 8.28 5.83 -0.15
N GLN A 164 7.72 5.10 -1.13
CA GLN A 164 6.44 5.45 -1.73
C GLN A 164 5.29 5.46 -0.69
N THR A 165 5.27 4.47 0.21
CA THR A 165 4.29 4.41 1.31
C THR A 165 4.42 5.62 2.23
N ARG A 166 5.65 6.04 2.55
CA ARG A 166 5.91 7.23 3.35
C ARG A 166 5.37 8.50 2.67
N ASP A 167 5.63 8.68 1.37
CA ASP A 167 5.15 9.85 0.62
C ASP A 167 3.62 9.97 0.69
N VAL A 168 2.90 8.84 0.55
CA VAL A 168 1.44 8.80 0.67
C VAL A 168 0.98 9.13 2.10
N MET A 169 1.64 8.56 3.13
CA MET A 169 1.30 8.86 4.53
C MET A 169 1.52 10.33 4.89
N GLU A 170 2.62 10.92 4.44
CA GLU A 170 2.90 12.35 4.64
C GLU A 170 1.82 13.22 3.97
N ALA A 171 1.40 12.87 2.75
CA ALA A 171 0.30 13.54 2.06
C ALA A 171 -1.02 13.41 2.84
N MET A 172 -1.34 12.21 3.37
CA MET A 172 -2.54 11.97 4.17
C MET A 172 -2.55 12.79 5.46
N SER A 173 -1.43 12.79 6.20
CA SER A 173 -1.30 13.58 7.44
C SER A 173 -1.41 15.08 7.17
N LYS A 174 -0.78 15.56 6.10
CA LYS A 174 -0.82 16.97 5.71
C LYS A 174 -2.24 17.43 5.38
N ASP A 175 -2.97 16.66 4.56
CA ASP A 175 -4.30 17.06 4.08
C ASP A 175 -5.40 16.86 5.13
N SER A 176 -5.29 15.84 5.96
CA SER A 176 -6.27 15.55 7.01
C SER A 176 -6.05 16.34 8.30
N GLY A 177 -4.81 16.79 8.55
CA GLY A 177 -4.38 17.34 9.82
C GLY A 177 -4.34 16.29 10.95
N ILE A 178 -4.21 15.01 10.61
CA ILE A 178 -4.20 13.89 11.55
C ILE A 178 -2.82 13.24 11.53
N ASP A 179 -2.21 13.08 12.72
CA ASP A 179 -0.99 12.29 12.87
C ASP A 179 -1.34 10.80 12.94
N VAL A 180 -0.77 10.01 12.03
CA VAL A 180 -0.98 8.56 11.98
C VAL A 180 -0.25 7.90 13.15
N GLN A 181 -0.99 7.15 13.97
CA GLN A 181 -0.45 6.47 15.16
C GLN A 181 -0.02 5.03 14.87
N SER A 182 -0.69 4.37 13.93
CA SER A 182 -0.33 3.02 13.48
C SER A 182 -0.69 2.85 12.00
N LEU A 183 0.04 1.97 11.33
CA LEU A 183 -0.21 1.55 9.96
C LEU A 183 -0.57 0.07 9.96
N ARG A 184 -1.83 -0.25 9.69
CA ARG A 184 -2.28 -1.63 9.50
C ARG A 184 -1.97 -2.08 8.09
N VAL A 185 -1.45 -3.30 7.94
CA VAL A 185 -0.96 -3.77 6.65
C VAL A 185 -1.48 -5.15 6.30
N ASP A 186 -1.75 -5.39 5.01
CA ASP A 186 -2.11 -6.69 4.48
C ASP A 186 -1.54 -6.91 3.07
N GLY A 187 -1.83 -8.07 2.47
CA GLY A 187 -1.34 -8.46 1.16
C GLY A 187 -0.02 -9.23 1.18
N GLY A 188 0.38 -9.74 0.02
CA GLY A 188 1.46 -10.72 -0.08
C GLY A 188 2.84 -10.25 0.39
N ALA A 189 3.17 -8.95 0.25
CA ALA A 189 4.48 -8.43 0.63
C ALA A 189 4.66 -8.25 2.14
N VAL A 190 3.60 -8.27 2.95
CA VAL A 190 3.70 -8.11 4.41
C VAL A 190 4.37 -9.31 5.10
N LYS A 191 4.56 -10.43 4.39
CA LYS A 191 5.34 -11.58 4.86
C LYS A 191 6.82 -11.28 4.99
N ASN A 192 7.31 -10.26 4.32
CA ASN A 192 8.71 -9.84 4.33
C ASN A 192 8.98 -8.96 5.57
N ASN A 193 9.71 -9.50 6.55
CA ASN A 193 9.99 -8.79 7.80
C ASN A 193 10.93 -7.60 7.61
N PHE A 194 11.82 -7.65 6.61
CA PHE A 194 12.67 -6.50 6.28
C PHE A 194 11.84 -5.30 5.86
N ILE A 195 10.86 -5.50 4.94
CA ILE A 195 9.97 -4.43 4.51
C ILE A 195 9.18 -3.88 5.70
N MET A 196 8.63 -4.73 6.55
CA MET A 196 7.80 -4.29 7.68
C MET A 196 8.60 -3.49 8.70
N GLN A 197 9.81 -3.93 9.04
CA GLN A 197 10.68 -3.19 9.95
C GLN A 197 11.14 -1.87 9.35
N PHE A 198 11.64 -1.91 8.12
CA PHE A 198 12.08 -0.68 7.43
C PHE A 198 10.92 0.32 7.25
N GLN A 199 9.70 -0.18 6.99
CA GLN A 199 8.53 0.67 6.92
C GLN A 199 8.25 1.35 8.27
N ALA A 200 8.28 0.62 9.38
CA ALA A 200 8.07 1.18 10.70
C ALA A 200 9.13 2.26 11.03
N ASP A 201 10.39 1.97 10.70
CA ASP A 201 11.51 2.89 10.96
C ASP A 201 11.37 4.18 10.16
N ILE A 202 11.05 4.09 8.86
CA ILE A 202 11.03 5.28 7.99
C ILE A 202 9.82 6.18 8.22
N VAL A 203 8.66 5.62 8.63
CA VAL A 203 7.47 6.40 8.97
C VAL A 203 7.41 6.77 10.45
N ASN A 204 8.33 6.26 11.25
CA ASN A 204 8.37 6.42 12.71
C ASN A 204 7.01 6.11 13.38
N THR A 205 6.37 5.02 12.93
CA THR A 205 5.03 4.64 13.34
C THR A 205 4.96 3.13 13.44
N SER A 206 4.17 2.58 14.38
CA SER A 206 3.99 1.13 14.48
C SER A 206 3.32 0.56 13.24
N VAL A 207 3.83 -0.58 12.75
CA VAL A 207 3.24 -1.35 11.66
C VAL A 207 2.57 -2.59 12.25
N GLU A 208 1.25 -2.69 12.06
CA GLU A 208 0.44 -3.79 12.58
C GLU A 208 0.11 -4.77 11.46
N ARG A 209 0.61 -5.99 11.60
CA ARG A 209 0.38 -7.08 10.66
C ARG A 209 -0.60 -8.09 11.27
N PRO A 210 -1.76 -8.36 10.64
CA PRO A 210 -2.73 -9.32 11.16
C PRO A 210 -2.22 -10.76 11.00
N GLU A 211 -2.82 -11.70 11.74
CA GLU A 211 -2.56 -13.14 11.59
C GLU A 211 -3.00 -13.62 10.20
N ILE A 212 -4.17 -13.17 9.73
CA ILE A 212 -4.68 -13.42 8.37
C ILE A 212 -4.22 -12.25 7.51
N GLN A 213 -3.29 -12.51 6.60
CA GLN A 213 -2.59 -11.50 5.81
C GLN A 213 -3.25 -11.20 4.45
N GLU A 214 -4.26 -11.95 4.08
CA GLU A 214 -5.11 -11.72 2.90
C GLU A 214 -6.50 -11.34 3.40
N THR A 215 -6.91 -10.12 3.13
CA THR A 215 -8.23 -9.59 3.52
C THR A 215 -9.13 -9.38 2.34
#